data_ba3984ec410b5c988c98d298f7bc3fab
#
_entry.id   ba3984ec410b5c988c98d298f7bc3fab
#
_cell.length_a   1.000
_cell.length_b   1.000
_cell.length_c   1.000
_cell.angle_alpha   90.00
_cell.angle_beta   90.00
_cell.angle_gamma   90.00
#
_symmetry.space_group_name_H-M   'P 1'
#
loop_
_entity.id
_entity.type
_entity.pdbx_description
1 polymer ?
#
loop_
_entity_poly.entity_id
_entity_poly.type
_entity_poly.pdbx_seq_one_letter_code
_entity_poly.pdbx_strand_id
1 'polypeptide(L)'
;MFRITTHGGDGELVLTLEGYLTGPWVQELEICWRQVVSAAPGAQLRVDLTGLWRVDAAGRELLAAIHRDGARLVAKGCVMPVLVREITEEAPVPVKALRS
;
A
#
# COMPACT_ATOMS: atom_id res chain seq x y z
N MET A 1 16.26 -3.82 5.26
CA MET A 1 15.77 -4.97 4.49
C MET A 1 14.32 -4.77 4.13
N PHE A 2 13.96 -5.13 2.93
CA PHE A 2 12.59 -4.97 2.47
C PHE A 2 12.28 -6.10 1.52
N ARG A 3 11.09 -6.64 1.61
CA ARG A 3 10.68 -7.74 0.76
C ARG A 3 9.24 -7.53 0.29
N ILE A 4 8.99 -7.81 -0.99
CA ILE A 4 7.67 -7.76 -1.55
C ILE A 4 7.36 -9.16 -2.07
N THR A 5 6.20 -9.69 -1.69
CA THR A 5 5.75 -10.97 -2.19
C THR A 5 4.43 -10.73 -2.89
N THR A 6 4.26 -11.29 -4.07
CA THR A 6 3.06 -11.11 -4.86
C THR A 6 2.30 -12.42 -4.95
N HIS A 7 1.02 -12.37 -4.63
CA HIS A 7 0.16 -13.54 -4.77
C HIS A 7 -1.01 -13.16 -5.65
N GLY A 8 -1.40 -14.02 -6.55
CA GLY A 8 -2.54 -13.77 -7.41
C GLY A 8 -3.60 -14.82 -7.23
N GLY A 9 -4.83 -14.45 -7.44
CA GLY A 9 -5.93 -15.38 -7.37
C GLY A 9 -7.03 -14.90 -8.26
N ASP A 10 -8.24 -15.34 -8.08
CA ASP A 10 -9.34 -15.02 -8.93
C ASP A 10 -9.68 -13.55 -8.93
N GLY A 11 -9.06 -12.80 -9.77
CA GLY A 11 -9.36 -11.38 -9.90
C GLY A 11 -8.78 -10.52 -8.79
N GLU A 12 -7.97 -11.11 -7.92
CA GLU A 12 -7.38 -10.34 -6.83
C GLU A 12 -5.88 -10.56 -6.78
N LEU A 13 -5.14 -9.49 -6.50
CA LEU A 13 -3.71 -9.57 -6.34
C LEU A 13 -3.37 -9.05 -4.96
N VAL A 14 -2.47 -9.72 -4.27
CA VAL A 14 -2.04 -9.31 -2.93
C VAL A 14 -0.55 -9.06 -2.96
N LEU A 15 -0.16 -7.85 -2.54
CA LEU A 15 1.25 -7.53 -2.35
C LEU A 15 1.50 -7.56 -0.85
N THR A 16 2.37 -8.44 -0.41
CA THR A 16 2.73 -8.52 1.00
C THR A 16 4.07 -7.83 1.17
N LEU A 17 4.11 -6.84 2.04
CA LEU A 17 5.32 -6.05 2.27
C LEU A 17 5.89 -6.39 3.62
N GLU A 18 7.23 -6.56 3.68
CA GLU A 18 7.90 -6.86 4.92
C GLU A 18 9.16 -6.04 5.04
N GLY A 19 9.49 -5.64 6.24
CA GLY A 19 10.73 -4.92 6.51
C GLY A 19 10.52 -3.42 6.59
N TYR A 20 11.46 -2.67 6.00
CA TYR A 20 11.45 -1.22 6.10
C TYR A 20 11.15 -0.59 4.75
N LEU A 21 10.07 0.13 4.66
CA LEU A 21 9.73 0.82 3.42
C LEU A 21 10.31 2.22 3.53
N THR A 22 11.60 2.33 3.31
CA THR A 22 12.33 3.58 3.45
C THR A 22 13.37 3.71 2.36
N GLY A 23 13.76 4.92 2.05
CA GLY A 23 14.84 5.20 1.11
C GLY A 23 14.61 4.55 -0.25
N PRO A 24 15.61 3.85 -0.76
CA PRO A 24 15.51 3.26 -2.11
C PRO A 24 14.45 2.18 -2.22
N TRP A 25 14.01 1.61 -1.07
CA TRP A 25 13.01 0.57 -1.12
C TRP A 25 11.64 1.12 -1.55
N VAL A 26 11.42 2.41 -1.35
CA VAL A 26 10.20 3.07 -1.79
C VAL A 26 10.10 2.99 -3.31
N GLN A 27 11.23 3.20 -3.99
CA GLN A 27 11.24 3.16 -5.44
C GLN A 27 11.02 1.72 -5.92
N GLU A 28 11.56 0.75 -5.19
CA GLU A 28 11.36 -0.64 -5.53
C GLU A 28 9.87 -0.99 -5.48
N LEU A 29 9.19 -0.53 -4.47
CA LEU A 29 7.77 -0.79 -4.34
C LEU A 29 7.01 -0.12 -5.48
N GLU A 30 7.38 1.08 -5.83
CA GLU A 30 6.69 1.78 -6.90
C GLU A 30 6.83 1.04 -8.23
N ILE A 31 8.02 0.53 -8.53
CA ILE A 31 8.26 -0.21 -9.74
C ILE A 31 7.42 -1.48 -9.76
N CYS A 32 7.41 -2.19 -8.63
CA CYS A 32 6.67 -3.42 -8.53
C CYS A 32 5.17 -3.17 -8.69
N TRP A 33 4.68 -2.12 -8.04
CA TRP A 33 3.28 -1.77 -8.11
C TRP A 33 2.85 -1.47 -9.54
N ARG A 34 3.65 -0.69 -10.25
CA ARG A 34 3.31 -0.33 -11.61
C ARG A 34 3.31 -1.56 -12.51
N GLN A 35 4.24 -2.48 -12.28
CA GLN A 35 4.31 -3.70 -13.07
C GLN A 35 3.08 -4.58 -12.82
N VAL A 36 2.68 -4.68 -11.57
CA VAL A 36 1.55 -5.51 -11.20
C VAL A 36 0.26 -4.96 -11.80
N VAL A 37 0.08 -3.64 -11.70
CA VAL A 37 -1.12 -3.01 -12.22
C VAL A 37 -1.18 -3.15 -13.74
N SER A 38 -0.02 -3.04 -14.39
CA SER A 38 0.02 -3.15 -15.82
C SER A 38 -0.25 -4.58 -16.29
N ALA A 39 0.21 -5.55 -15.53
CA ALA A 39 0.05 -6.95 -15.88
C ALA A 39 -1.37 -7.46 -15.66
N ALA A 40 -2.09 -6.86 -14.75
CA ALA A 40 -3.42 -7.34 -14.41
C ALA A 40 -4.40 -6.17 -14.24
N PRO A 41 -4.70 -5.47 -15.31
CA PRO A 41 -5.60 -4.33 -15.25
C PRO A 41 -6.98 -4.82 -14.83
N GLY A 42 -7.59 -4.13 -13.96
CA GLY A 42 -8.91 -4.51 -13.49
C GLY A 42 -8.92 -5.44 -12.30
N ALA A 43 -7.76 -5.97 -11.91
CA ALA A 43 -7.72 -6.82 -10.72
C ALA A 43 -7.84 -5.98 -9.47
N GLN A 44 -8.42 -6.55 -8.44
CA GLN A 44 -8.49 -5.90 -7.14
C GLN A 44 -7.13 -6.04 -6.49
N LEU A 45 -6.54 -4.95 -6.08
CA LEU A 45 -5.23 -4.98 -5.45
C LEU A 45 -5.35 -4.78 -3.95
N ARG A 46 -4.72 -5.67 -3.19
CA ARG A 46 -4.68 -5.56 -1.74
C ARG A 46 -3.21 -5.49 -1.34
N VAL A 47 -2.85 -4.58 -0.48
CA VAL A 47 -1.48 -4.46 -0.02
C VAL A 47 -1.47 -4.76 1.46
N ASP A 48 -0.76 -5.82 1.85
CA ASP A 48 -0.70 -6.25 3.23
C ASP A 48 0.54 -5.64 3.86
N LEU A 49 0.34 -4.77 4.83
CA LEU A 49 1.41 -4.04 5.49
C LEU A 49 1.78 -4.65 6.84
N THR A 50 1.23 -5.82 7.16
CA THR A 50 1.43 -6.41 8.48
C THR A 50 2.91 -6.60 8.82
N GLY A 51 3.72 -6.93 7.86
CA GLY A 51 5.14 -7.18 8.11
C GLY A 51 6.04 -5.96 8.05
N LEU A 52 5.48 -4.76 7.86
CA LEU A 52 6.30 -3.58 7.81
C LEU A 52 6.65 -3.11 9.21
N TRP A 53 7.92 -2.77 9.42
CA TRP A 53 8.39 -2.29 10.70
C TRP A 53 8.56 -0.77 10.70
N ARG A 54 8.84 -0.17 9.54
CA ARG A 54 9.04 1.25 9.46
C ARG A 54 8.69 1.76 8.08
N VAL A 55 8.12 2.95 8.01
CA VAL A 55 7.76 3.57 6.75
C VAL A 55 8.15 5.03 6.86
N ASP A 56 8.95 5.53 5.92
CA ASP A 56 9.34 6.94 5.95
C ASP A 56 8.28 7.78 5.22
N ALA A 57 8.50 9.08 5.16
CA ALA A 57 7.52 9.98 4.56
C ALA A 57 7.24 9.63 3.10
N ALA A 58 8.29 9.32 2.34
CA ALA A 58 8.11 8.96 0.95
C ALA A 58 7.34 7.65 0.82
N GLY A 59 7.57 6.70 1.73
CA GLY A 59 6.86 5.45 1.75
C GLY A 59 5.38 5.68 2.04
N ARG A 60 5.08 6.58 2.97
CA ARG A 60 3.68 6.87 3.28
C ARG A 60 3.01 7.51 2.09
N GLU A 61 3.69 8.40 1.39
CA GLU A 61 3.11 9.05 0.23
C GLU A 61 2.83 8.05 -0.87
N LEU A 62 3.73 7.09 -1.07
CA LEU A 62 3.51 6.09 -2.09
C LEU A 62 2.35 5.19 -1.72
N LEU A 63 2.25 4.78 -0.46
CA LEU A 63 1.13 3.95 -0.03
C LEU A 63 -0.19 4.70 -0.19
N ALA A 64 -0.19 5.99 0.08
CA ALA A 64 -1.38 6.80 -0.11
C ALA A 64 -1.76 6.86 -1.59
N ALA A 65 -0.78 6.96 -2.48
CA ALA A 65 -1.04 6.99 -3.91
C ALA A 65 -1.61 5.65 -4.38
N ILE A 66 -1.08 4.55 -3.85
CA ILE A 66 -1.55 3.22 -4.19
C ILE A 66 -3.00 3.07 -3.72
N HIS A 67 -3.30 3.59 -2.54
CA HIS A 67 -4.65 3.54 -2.01
C HIS A 67 -5.60 4.38 -2.85
N ARG A 68 -5.16 5.56 -3.26
CA ARG A 68 -6.01 6.43 -4.08
C ARG A 68 -6.31 5.80 -5.43
N ASP A 69 -5.41 4.92 -5.90
CA ASP A 69 -5.59 4.26 -7.17
C ASP A 69 -6.55 3.07 -7.03
N GLY A 70 -7.10 2.85 -5.87
CA GLY A 70 -8.11 1.83 -5.65
C GLY A 70 -7.67 0.62 -4.85
N ALA A 71 -6.43 0.55 -4.45
CA ALA A 71 -5.95 -0.60 -3.71
C ALA A 71 -6.43 -0.56 -2.27
N ARG A 72 -6.57 -1.72 -1.67
CA ARG A 72 -6.96 -1.81 -0.27
C ARG A 72 -5.71 -2.04 0.56
N LEU A 73 -5.49 -1.22 1.56
CA LEU A 73 -4.38 -1.39 2.48
C LEU A 73 -4.88 -2.13 3.71
N VAL A 74 -4.21 -3.20 4.08
CA VAL A 74 -4.60 -3.98 5.26
C VAL A 74 -3.40 -4.21 6.16
N ALA A 75 -3.63 -4.27 7.44
CA ALA A 75 -2.57 -4.54 8.39
C ALA A 75 -3.17 -5.09 9.67
N LYS A 76 -2.38 -5.89 10.37
CA LYS A 76 -2.80 -6.43 11.63
C LYS A 76 -1.74 -6.05 12.65
N GLY A 77 -2.08 -5.96 13.89
CA GLY A 77 -1.12 -5.62 14.92
C GLY A 77 -1.43 -4.27 15.54
N CYS A 78 -0.60 -3.85 16.46
CA CYS A 78 -0.87 -2.65 17.21
C CYS A 78 -0.56 -1.36 16.49
N VAL A 79 0.51 -1.34 15.77
CA VAL A 79 0.98 -0.11 15.17
C VAL A 79 0.50 0.12 13.74
N MET A 80 0.53 -0.89 12.94
CA MET A 80 0.20 -0.73 11.53
C MET A 80 -1.24 -0.35 11.26
N PRO A 81 -2.22 -0.80 12.03
CA PRO A 81 -3.58 -0.36 11.78
C PRO A 81 -3.74 1.14 11.91
N VAL A 82 -2.97 1.74 12.83
CA VAL A 82 -3.01 3.17 13.01
C VAL A 82 -2.41 3.84 11.79
N LEU A 83 -1.30 3.32 11.27
CA LEU A 83 -0.68 3.88 10.09
C LEU A 83 -1.62 3.78 8.89
N VAL A 84 -2.28 2.66 8.73
CA VAL A 84 -3.20 2.49 7.63
C VAL A 84 -4.33 3.51 7.73
N ARG A 85 -4.82 3.73 8.93
CA ARG A 85 -5.90 4.68 9.12
C ARG A 85 -5.42 6.08 8.76
N GLU A 86 -4.22 6.46 9.19
CA GLU A 86 -3.68 7.76 8.88
C GLU A 86 -3.53 7.97 7.38
N ILE A 87 -3.02 6.96 6.68
CA ILE A 87 -2.82 7.06 5.26
C ILE A 87 -4.16 7.19 4.54
N THR A 88 -5.13 6.38 4.91
CA THR A 88 -6.40 6.41 4.22
C THR A 88 -7.17 7.68 4.50
N GLU A 89 -6.98 8.26 5.68
CA GLU A 89 -7.67 9.49 5.98
C GLU A 89 -7.03 10.69 5.30
N GLU A 90 -5.72 10.63 5.09
CA GLU A 90 -5.03 11.69 4.42
C GLU A 90 -5.25 11.60 2.93
N ALA A 91 -5.52 10.43 2.44
CA ALA A 91 -5.72 10.28 1.03
C ALA A 91 -6.85 11.18 0.70
N PRO A 92 -6.77 11.89 -0.26
CA PRO A 92 -7.74 12.81 -0.66
C PRO A 92 -8.95 12.17 -0.93
N VAL A 93 -9.70 12.18 -0.10
CA VAL A 93 -10.85 11.67 -0.26
C VAL A 93 -11.64 12.81 -0.17
N PRO A 94 -11.54 13.59 -0.96
CA PRO A 94 -12.10 14.83 -0.97
C PRO A 94 -13.44 14.86 -0.44
N VAL A 95 -14.24 14.18 -0.97
CA VAL A 95 -15.55 14.27 -0.60
C VAL A 95 -15.76 13.95 0.77
N LYS A 96 -15.23 12.92 1.21
CA LYS A 96 -15.47 12.54 2.44
C LYS A 96 -14.96 13.45 3.35
N ALA A 97 -13.86 13.90 3.04
CA ALA A 97 -13.26 14.77 3.93
C ALA A 97 -14.16 15.90 4.10
N LEU A 98 -14.78 16.22 3.07
CA LEU A 98 -15.56 17.29 3.21
C LEU A 98 -16.69 17.03 4.00
N ARG A 99 -17.23 15.99 3.96
CA ARG A 99 -18.37 15.77 4.59
C ARG A 99 -18.16 15.50 5.90
N SER A 100 -17.37 15.13 6.09
CA SER A 100 -17.22 14.81 7.35
C SER A 100 -17.74 15.25 7.83
#